data_120a40026dabe0ee36e7dcf550b288ae
#
_entry.id   120a40026dabe0ee36e7dcf550b288ae
#
_cell.length_a   1.000
_cell.length_b   1.000
_cell.length_c   1.000
_cell.angle_alpha   90.00
_cell.angle_beta   90.00
_cell.angle_gamma   90.00
#
_symmetry.space_group_name_H-M   'P 1'
#
loop_
_entity.id
_entity.type
_entity.pdbx_description
1 polymer ?
#
loop_
_entity_poly.entity_id
_entity_poly.type
_entity_poly.pdbx_seq_one_letter_code
_entity_poly.pdbx_strand_id
1 'polypeptide(L)' 'IIWTSSSIKWLRDDIQYHSININNLSAFHNNFFFIFNVAVGGNWPGSPDPSTVFPQTMIVDYIRVFQ' A
#
# COMPACT_ATOMS: atom_id res chain seq x y z
N ILE A 1 0.50 7.50 5.57
CA ILE A 1 1.62 8.16 4.88
C ILE A 1 1.50 9.68 4.98
N ILE A 2 2.64 10.36 4.98
CA ILE A 2 2.72 11.82 4.88
C ILE A 2 3.35 12.13 3.51
N TRP A 3 2.57 12.72 2.64
CA TRP A 3 2.98 12.99 1.27
C TRP A 3 3.01 14.50 1.03
N THR A 4 4.19 15.03 0.78
CA THR A 4 4.43 16.44 0.49
C THR A 4 4.94 16.61 -0.94
N SER A 5 5.21 17.83 -1.34
CA SER A 5 5.80 18.10 -2.66
C SER A 5 7.25 17.58 -2.80
N SER A 6 7.91 17.27 -1.70
CA SER A 6 9.32 16.87 -1.71
C SER A 6 9.58 15.46 -1.21
N SER A 7 8.66 14.86 -0.48
CA SER A 7 8.89 13.55 0.12
C SER A 7 7.61 12.76 0.36
N ILE A 8 7.77 11.45 0.46
CA ILE A 8 6.75 10.54 0.99
C ILE A 8 7.35 9.83 2.18
N LYS A 9 6.61 9.79 3.29
CA LYS A 9 6.99 9.09 4.51
C LYS A 9 5.93 8.05 4.85
N TRP A 10 6.37 6.86 5.19
CA TRP A 10 5.51 5.75 5.57
C TRP A 10 5.59 5.52 7.07
N LEU A 11 4.43 5.44 7.71
CA LEU A 11 4.32 5.19 9.14
C LEU A 11 3.42 3.96 9.36
N ARG A 12 3.76 3.20 10.40
CA ARG A 12 2.93 2.12 10.91
C ARG A 12 2.77 2.33 12.41
N ASP A 13 1.53 2.43 12.88
CA ASP A 13 1.22 2.75 14.28
C ASP A 13 1.96 4.01 14.76
N ASP A 14 1.93 5.06 13.90
CA ASP A 14 2.59 6.36 14.14
C ASP A 14 4.12 6.32 14.17
N ILE A 15 4.72 5.20 13.79
CA ILE A 15 6.18 5.06 13.72
C ILE A 15 6.61 5.05 12.25
N GLN A 16 7.43 6.03 11.88
CA GLN A 16 7.99 6.10 10.53
C GLN A 16 8.98 4.96 10.31
N TYR A 17 8.79 4.20 9.24
CA TYR A 17 9.69 3.11 8.87
C TYR A 17 10.36 3.29 7.51
N HIS A 18 9.91 4.25 6.70
CA HIS A 18 10.48 4.50 5.39
C HIS A 18 10.19 5.91 4.95
N SER A 19 11.10 6.50 4.18
CA SER A 19 10.85 7.76 3.50
C SER A 19 11.62 7.82 2.18
N ILE A 20 11.11 8.62 1.24
CA ILE A 20 11.76 8.83 -0.05
C ILE A 20 11.63 10.30 -0.44
N ASN A 21 12.71 10.85 -1.03
CA ASN A 21 12.67 12.16 -1.66
C ASN A 21 12.09 11.99 -3.07
N ILE A 22 11.08 12.78 -3.41
CA ILE A 22 10.37 12.69 -4.69
C ILE A 22 10.57 13.90 -5.59
N ASN A 23 11.52 14.80 -5.29
CA ASN A 23 11.75 16.01 -6.09
C ASN A 23 12.00 15.68 -7.56
N ASN A 24 12.73 14.60 -7.84
CA ASN A 24 13.07 14.15 -9.20
C ASN A 24 12.20 12.99 -9.70
N LEU A 25 11.11 12.67 -9.00
CA LEU A 25 10.22 11.55 -9.32
C LEU A 25 8.87 12.11 -9.76
N SER A 26 8.77 12.51 -11.03
CA SER A 26 7.58 13.18 -11.58
C SER A 26 6.30 12.34 -11.45
N ALA A 27 6.41 11.01 -11.43
CA ALA A 27 5.26 10.13 -11.26
C ALA A 27 4.50 10.40 -9.96
N PHE A 28 5.20 10.83 -8.90
CA PHE A 28 4.58 11.08 -7.59
C PHE A 28 4.00 12.50 -7.45
N HIS A 29 4.01 13.28 -8.53
CA HIS A 29 3.41 14.62 -8.57
C HIS A 29 2.08 14.65 -9.35
N ASN A 30 1.49 13.48 -9.58
CA ASN A 30 0.21 13.32 -10.26
C ASN A 30 -0.90 13.01 -9.25
N ASN A 31 -2.13 13.06 -9.73
CA ASN A 31 -3.28 12.62 -8.96
C ASN A 31 -3.35 11.09 -8.93
N PHE A 32 -3.72 10.55 -7.78
CA PHE A 32 -3.84 9.11 -7.57
C PHE A 32 -5.21 8.77 -6.99
N PHE A 33 -5.57 7.52 -7.08
CA PHE A 33 -6.75 6.95 -6.44
C PHE A 33 -6.36 5.70 -5.65
N PHE A 34 -7.27 5.25 -4.79
CA PHE A 34 -7.00 4.09 -3.93
C PHE A 34 -7.41 2.79 -4.60
N ILE A 35 -6.60 1.77 -4.40
CA ILE A 35 -6.92 0.40 -4.80
C ILE A 35 -6.65 -0.49 -3.60
N PHE A 36 -7.66 -1.29 -3.23
CA PHE A 36 -7.50 -2.39 -2.28
C PHE A 36 -7.54 -3.69 -3.05
N ASN A 37 -6.60 -4.59 -2.75
CA ASN A 37 -6.47 -5.83 -3.49
C ASN A 37 -6.13 -6.99 -2.56
N VAL A 38 -6.76 -8.14 -2.82
CA VAL A 38 -6.39 -9.43 -2.24
C VAL A 38 -6.12 -10.37 -3.39
N ALA A 39 -4.92 -10.95 -3.40
CA ALA A 39 -4.52 -11.90 -4.43
C ALA A 39 -4.23 -13.26 -3.80
N VAL A 40 -4.58 -14.32 -4.52
CA VAL A 40 -4.33 -15.71 -4.11
C VAL A 40 -3.41 -16.34 -5.12
N GLY A 41 -2.22 -16.77 -4.66
CA GLY A 41 -1.19 -17.34 -5.53
C GLY A 41 -0.57 -16.30 -6.46
N GLY A 42 0.14 -16.77 -7.47
CA GLY A 42 0.80 -15.95 -8.47
C GLY A 42 2.18 -16.49 -8.83
N ASN A 43 2.89 -15.76 -9.69
CA ASN A 43 4.19 -16.23 -10.16
C ASN A 43 5.24 -16.27 -9.04
N TRP A 44 5.20 -15.28 -8.15
CA TRP A 44 6.19 -15.21 -7.07
C TRP A 44 5.84 -16.10 -5.87
N PRO A 45 4.60 -16.05 -5.31
CA PRO A 45 4.25 -16.90 -4.17
C PRO A 45 3.87 -18.33 -4.57
N GLY A 46 3.60 -18.58 -5.85
CA GLY A 46 3.13 -19.87 -6.33
C GLY A 46 1.63 -20.10 -6.09
N SER A 47 1.21 -21.33 -6.32
CA SER A 47 -0.18 -21.74 -6.07
C SER A 47 -0.46 -21.88 -4.59
N PRO A 48 -1.73 -21.70 -4.15
CA PRO A 48 -2.09 -21.93 -2.76
C PRO A 48 -1.82 -23.38 -2.35
N ASP A 49 -1.42 -23.55 -1.10
CA ASP A 49 -1.22 -24.85 -0.48
C ASP A 49 -2.56 -25.59 -0.37
N PRO A 50 -2.61 -26.93 -0.51
CA PRO A 50 -3.84 -27.69 -0.29
C PRO A 50 -4.47 -27.49 1.09
N SER A 51 -3.70 -27.09 2.11
CA SER A 51 -4.22 -26.74 3.42
C SER A 51 -4.88 -25.38 3.50
N THR A 52 -4.78 -24.56 2.46
CA THR A 52 -5.41 -23.24 2.41
C THR A 52 -6.93 -23.36 2.42
N VAL A 53 -7.56 -22.63 3.32
CA VAL A 53 -9.03 -22.64 3.49
C VAL A 53 -9.61 -21.40 2.82
N PHE A 54 -10.63 -21.61 1.97
CA PHE A 54 -11.37 -20.54 1.32
C PHE A 54 -12.83 -20.54 1.79
N PRO A 55 -13.52 -19.39 1.78
CA PRO A 55 -13.01 -18.06 1.39
C PRO A 55 -12.13 -17.42 2.47
N GLN A 56 -11.22 -16.55 2.04
CA GLN A 56 -10.43 -15.70 2.92
C GLN A 56 -10.79 -14.24 2.68
N THR A 57 -10.66 -13.40 3.71
CA THR A 57 -11.07 -12.00 3.64
C THR A 57 -9.96 -11.06 4.04
N MET A 58 -9.95 -9.89 3.41
CA MET A 58 -9.20 -8.73 3.88
C MET A 58 -10.22 -7.70 4.38
N ILE A 59 -10.02 -7.21 5.58
CA ILE A 59 -10.93 -6.25 6.20
C ILE A 59 -10.23 -4.89 6.27
N VAL A 60 -10.88 -3.85 5.73
CA VAL A 60 -10.41 -2.48 5.81
C VAL A 60 -11.41 -1.69 6.63
N ASP A 61 -10.96 -1.12 7.75
CA ASP A 61 -11.81 -0.34 8.64
C ASP A 61 -12.19 0.98 7.99
N TYR A 62 -11.19 1.79 7.61
CA TYR A 62 -11.43 3.06 6.94
C TYR A 62 -10.18 3.53 6.21
N ILE A 63 -10.38 4.54 5.36
CA ILE A 63 -9.32 5.33 4.79
C ILE A 63 -9.68 6.81 4.93
N ARG A 64 -8.71 7.65 5.28
CA ARG A 64 -8.88 9.10 5.42
C ARG A 64 -7.77 9.83 4.70
N VAL A 65 -8.16 10.93 4.04
CA VAL A 65 -7.21 11.80 3.35
C VAL A 65 -7.37 13.21 3.91
N PHE A 66 -6.26 13.79 4.33
CA PHE A 66 -6.20 15.17 4.82
C PHE A 66 -5.36 15.99 3.84
N GLN A 67 -5.87 17.16 3.46
CA GLN A 67 -5.20 18.09 2.56
C GLN A 67 -5.11 19.48 3.17
#